data_813dd0d83fecf198124e54356bfaf2fd
#
_entry.id   813dd0d83fecf198124e54356bfaf2fd
#
_cell.length_a   1.000
_cell.length_b   1.000
_cell.length_c   1.000
_cell.angle_alpha   90.00
_cell.angle_beta   90.00
_cell.angle_gamma   90.00
#
_symmetry.space_group_name_H-M   'P 1'
#
loop_
_entity.id
_entity.type
_entity.pdbx_description
1 polymer ?
#
loop_
_entity_poly.entity_id
_entity_poly.type
_entity_poly.pdbx_seq_one_letter_code
_entity_poly.pdbx_strand_id
1 'polypeptide(L)'
;MSRLQGEQAGKERGANQVEIIKPEEYAVSEWAGGKTTQLYIYPQGSEYAKRNFLLRISSATVECERSEFTSLPQVERIILPLSGSLHLFYEGHGEKKLEPFEQDRFDGGWKTVSVGRATDFNVMLREGTQAQVRLLDVNPNEQASVEVAANGLTAVFAAQGTAVVDGKALPERGLAVVKEEGSFLLTGGSAGCRLLCVEVQF
;
A
#
# COMPACT_ATOMS: atom_id res chain seq x y z
N MET A 1 49.83 25.07 18.98
CA MET A 1 49.34 23.91 18.22
C MET A 1 48.22 23.27 19.00
N SER A 2 46.99 23.59 18.70
CA SER A 2 45.83 23.02 19.40
C SER A 2 44.92 22.40 18.32
N ARG A 3 44.75 21.08 18.36
CA ARG A 3 43.85 20.32 17.48
C ARG A 3 42.42 20.48 18.02
N LEU A 4 41.54 21.09 17.23
CA LEU A 4 40.12 21.00 17.41
C LEU A 4 39.66 19.67 16.80
N GLN A 5 39.28 18.74 17.67
CA GLN A 5 38.49 17.57 17.31
C GLN A 5 37.05 18.03 17.14
N GLY A 6 36.53 17.97 15.92
CA GLY A 6 35.12 18.12 15.65
C GLY A 6 34.40 16.82 16.01
N GLU A 7 33.71 16.82 17.13
CA GLU A 7 32.69 15.81 17.43
C GLU A 7 31.51 16.00 16.47
N GLN A 8 31.36 15.09 15.52
CA GLN A 8 30.11 14.92 14.81
C GLN A 8 29.14 14.28 15.79
N ALA A 9 28.29 15.08 16.39
CA ALA A 9 27.15 14.59 17.14
C ALA A 9 26.23 13.80 16.19
N GLY A 10 26.27 12.48 16.28
CA GLY A 10 25.32 11.60 15.67
C GLY A 10 23.94 11.94 16.26
N LYS A 11 23.06 12.50 15.42
CA LYS A 11 21.65 12.73 15.79
C LYS A 11 21.06 11.35 16.08
N GLU A 12 20.81 11.02 17.35
CA GLU A 12 20.08 9.81 17.72
C GLU A 12 18.75 9.85 16.95
N ARG A 13 18.53 8.85 16.07
CA ARG A 13 17.24 8.68 15.42
C ARG A 13 16.23 8.31 16.50
N GLY A 14 15.30 9.21 16.80
CA GLY A 14 14.12 8.85 17.55
C GLY A 14 13.46 7.66 16.85
N ALA A 15 13.10 6.61 17.58
CA ALA A 15 12.40 5.47 16.98
C ALA A 15 11.06 5.98 16.40
N ASN A 16 10.86 5.84 15.09
CA ASN A 16 9.60 6.20 14.44
C ASN A 16 8.45 5.42 15.07
N GLN A 17 7.30 6.05 15.22
CA GLN A 17 6.10 5.35 15.66
C GLN A 17 5.55 4.52 14.52
N VAL A 18 5.99 3.27 14.42
CA VAL A 18 5.50 2.28 13.46
C VAL A 18 4.26 1.60 14.03
N GLU A 19 3.14 1.68 13.31
CA GLU A 19 1.92 0.92 13.56
C GLU A 19 1.96 -0.36 12.72
N ILE A 20 1.87 -1.54 13.34
CA ILE A 20 1.76 -2.82 12.63
C ILE A 20 0.31 -3.28 12.72
N ILE A 21 -0.31 -3.52 11.57
CA ILE A 21 -1.67 -4.06 11.44
C ILE A 21 -1.54 -5.46 10.88
N LYS A 22 -1.97 -6.44 11.64
CA LYS A 22 -1.83 -7.85 11.28
C LYS A 22 -3.04 -8.33 10.46
N PRO A 23 -2.91 -9.43 9.68
CA PRO A 23 -3.99 -9.94 8.85
C PRO A 23 -5.30 -10.24 9.60
N GLU A 24 -5.22 -10.68 10.85
CA GLU A 24 -6.38 -10.96 11.72
C GLU A 24 -7.13 -9.72 12.20
N GLU A 25 -6.55 -8.53 12.05
CA GLU A 25 -7.14 -7.25 12.45
C GLU A 25 -7.92 -6.58 11.32
N TYR A 26 -7.83 -7.10 10.09
CA TYR A 26 -8.47 -6.50 8.94
C TYR A 26 -9.99 -6.72 8.91
N ALA A 27 -10.71 -5.67 8.51
CA ALA A 27 -12.12 -5.80 8.20
C ALA A 27 -12.31 -6.43 6.81
N VAL A 28 -13.10 -7.50 6.75
CA VAL A 28 -13.41 -8.21 5.51
C VAL A 28 -14.88 -8.02 5.19
N SER A 29 -15.20 -7.75 3.92
CA SER A 29 -16.55 -7.70 3.37
C SER A 29 -16.67 -8.64 2.19
N GLU A 30 -17.75 -9.41 2.12
CA GLU A 30 -18.06 -10.30 1.00
C GLU A 30 -19.04 -9.63 0.04
N TRP A 31 -18.93 -9.97 -1.23
CA TRP A 31 -19.81 -9.53 -2.30
C TRP A 31 -19.97 -10.66 -3.33
N ALA A 32 -20.89 -10.53 -4.28
CA ALA A 32 -21.27 -11.62 -5.20
C ALA A 32 -20.12 -12.20 -6.03
N GLY A 33 -19.02 -11.46 -6.23
CA GLY A 33 -17.86 -11.86 -7.05
C GLY A 33 -16.60 -12.18 -6.25
N GLY A 34 -16.64 -12.15 -4.91
CA GLY A 34 -15.47 -12.39 -4.08
C GLY A 34 -15.52 -11.68 -2.72
N LYS A 35 -14.35 -11.29 -2.23
CA LYS A 35 -14.24 -10.59 -0.94
C LYS A 35 -13.25 -9.43 -1.04
N THR A 36 -13.46 -8.41 -0.22
CA THR A 36 -12.55 -7.27 -0.07
C THR A 36 -12.09 -7.17 1.37
N THR A 37 -10.79 -7.10 1.56
CA THR A 37 -10.11 -6.89 2.85
C THR A 37 -9.66 -5.43 2.91
N GLN A 38 -10.15 -4.66 3.86
CA GLN A 38 -9.68 -3.30 4.12
C GLN A 38 -8.42 -3.35 4.98
N LEU A 39 -7.29 -2.96 4.40
CA LEU A 39 -5.98 -2.96 5.07
C LEU A 39 -5.78 -1.69 5.90
N TYR A 40 -6.21 -0.54 5.35
CA TYR A 40 -6.07 0.75 6.00
C TYR A 40 -7.07 1.77 5.46
N ILE A 41 -7.49 2.71 6.31
CA ILE A 41 -8.29 3.87 5.92
C ILE A 41 -7.86 5.09 6.73
N TYR A 42 -7.76 6.25 6.07
CA TYR A 42 -7.35 7.49 6.71
C TYR A 42 -8.25 8.67 6.26
N PRO A 43 -8.62 9.59 7.15
CA PRO A 43 -8.36 9.63 8.60
C PRO A 43 -8.97 8.45 9.35
N GLN A 44 -8.45 8.17 10.56
CA GLN A 44 -9.03 7.14 11.41
C GLN A 44 -10.50 7.47 11.72
N GLY A 45 -11.37 6.45 11.67
CA GLY A 45 -12.82 6.62 11.81
C GLY A 45 -13.55 6.97 10.51
N SER A 46 -12.83 7.09 9.39
CA SER A 46 -13.47 7.18 8.08
C SER A 46 -14.15 5.86 7.70
N GLU A 47 -15.18 5.97 6.86
CA GLU A 47 -15.95 4.83 6.37
C GLU A 47 -16.00 4.84 4.83
N TYR A 48 -15.68 3.72 4.21
CA TYR A 48 -15.74 3.58 2.75
C TYR A 48 -17.12 3.94 2.19
N ALA A 49 -18.19 3.51 2.85
CA ALA A 49 -19.57 3.77 2.41
C ALA A 49 -19.94 5.27 2.43
N LYS A 50 -19.38 6.04 3.37
CA LYS A 50 -19.62 7.49 3.49
C LYS A 50 -18.72 8.32 2.57
N ARG A 51 -17.71 7.69 1.95
CA ARG A 51 -16.76 8.38 1.07
C ARG A 51 -16.03 9.55 1.75
N ASN A 52 -15.81 9.49 3.06
CA ASN A 52 -15.19 10.53 3.89
C ASN A 52 -13.71 10.25 4.20
N PHE A 53 -13.07 9.41 3.42
CA PHE A 53 -11.63 9.10 3.53
C PHE A 53 -10.80 9.97 2.57
N LEU A 54 -9.55 10.18 2.92
CA LEU A 54 -8.51 10.73 2.04
C LEU A 54 -7.70 9.61 1.37
N LEU A 55 -7.41 8.55 2.14
CA LEU A 55 -6.70 7.36 1.68
C LEU A 55 -7.46 6.11 2.11
N ARG A 56 -7.57 5.14 1.20
CA ARG A 56 -7.97 3.76 1.53
C ARG A 56 -7.08 2.76 0.81
N ILE A 57 -6.53 1.83 1.57
CA ILE A 57 -5.76 0.70 1.04
C ILE A 57 -6.58 -0.57 1.28
N SER A 58 -6.75 -1.38 0.25
CA SER A 58 -7.51 -2.64 0.33
C SER A 58 -6.94 -3.68 -0.60
N SER A 59 -7.31 -4.94 -0.36
CA SER A 59 -7.03 -6.08 -1.25
C SER A 59 -8.33 -6.80 -1.52
N ALA A 60 -8.62 -7.10 -2.77
CA ALA A 60 -9.78 -7.90 -3.13
C ALA A 60 -9.35 -9.23 -3.76
N THR A 61 -10.05 -10.31 -3.38
CA THR A 61 -9.98 -11.59 -4.09
C THR A 61 -11.20 -11.69 -4.98
N VAL A 62 -10.97 -11.67 -6.29
CA VAL A 62 -12.01 -11.76 -7.33
C VAL A 62 -12.10 -13.22 -7.79
N GLU A 63 -13.23 -13.86 -7.53
CA GLU A 63 -13.48 -15.28 -7.82
C GLU A 63 -14.29 -15.49 -9.10
N CYS A 64 -15.01 -14.44 -9.55
CA CYS A 64 -15.75 -14.45 -10.81
C CYS A 64 -14.86 -14.04 -11.98
N GLU A 65 -15.22 -14.47 -13.19
CA GLU A 65 -14.45 -14.15 -14.41
C GLU A 65 -14.62 -12.70 -14.85
N ARG A 66 -15.74 -12.07 -14.47
CA ARG A 66 -16.09 -10.70 -14.85
C ARG A 66 -16.73 -9.99 -13.66
N SER A 67 -16.24 -8.82 -13.34
CA SER A 67 -16.83 -7.96 -12.31
C SER A 67 -16.88 -6.51 -12.77
N GLU A 68 -17.85 -5.76 -12.23
CA GLU A 68 -17.96 -4.32 -12.45
C GLU A 68 -17.50 -3.59 -11.19
N PHE A 69 -16.65 -2.59 -11.38
CA PHE A 69 -16.21 -1.77 -10.26
C PHE A 69 -17.30 -0.76 -9.90
N THR A 70 -17.47 -0.55 -8.60
CA THR A 70 -18.30 0.57 -8.14
C THR A 70 -17.69 1.88 -8.65
N SER A 71 -18.49 2.68 -9.36
CA SER A 71 -18.08 4.03 -9.77
C SER A 71 -17.91 4.92 -8.56
N LEU A 72 -16.76 5.56 -8.47
CA LEU A 72 -16.32 6.39 -7.35
C LEU A 72 -15.85 7.75 -7.87
N PRO A 73 -16.75 8.67 -8.25
CA PRO A 73 -16.36 10.02 -8.67
C PRO A 73 -15.49 10.72 -7.63
N GLN A 74 -14.50 11.50 -8.08
CA GLN A 74 -13.53 12.20 -7.22
C GLN A 74 -12.61 11.27 -6.42
N VAL A 75 -12.48 10.01 -6.82
CA VAL A 75 -11.52 9.07 -6.26
C VAL A 75 -10.54 8.69 -7.35
N GLU A 76 -9.27 8.92 -7.13
CA GLU A 76 -8.20 8.34 -7.95
C GLU A 76 -7.88 6.94 -7.42
N ARG A 77 -7.64 6.00 -8.31
CA ARG A 77 -7.33 4.62 -7.96
C ARG A 77 -5.99 4.19 -8.54
N ILE A 78 -5.21 3.47 -7.73
CA ILE A 78 -4.04 2.71 -8.19
C ILE A 78 -4.33 1.25 -7.87
N ILE A 79 -4.28 0.39 -8.89
CA ILE A 79 -4.56 -1.04 -8.75
C ILE A 79 -3.42 -1.87 -9.31
N LEU A 80 -3.16 -3.00 -8.69
CA LEU A 80 -2.23 -4.01 -9.19
C LEU A 80 -2.65 -5.41 -8.72
N PRO A 81 -2.53 -6.46 -9.56
CA PRO A 81 -2.70 -7.84 -9.11
C PRO A 81 -1.52 -8.25 -8.21
N LEU A 82 -1.82 -8.93 -7.11
CA LEU A 82 -0.84 -9.66 -6.29
C LEU A 82 -0.64 -11.08 -6.81
N SER A 83 -1.71 -11.65 -7.40
CA SER A 83 -1.72 -12.96 -8.06
C SER A 83 -2.83 -13.01 -9.09
N GLY A 84 -2.68 -13.85 -10.10
CA GLY A 84 -3.54 -13.84 -11.28
C GLY A 84 -3.26 -12.62 -12.16
N SER A 85 -4.09 -12.39 -13.17
CA SER A 85 -4.00 -11.23 -14.05
C SER A 85 -5.35 -10.54 -14.18
N LEU A 86 -5.35 -9.24 -14.45
CA LEU A 86 -6.55 -8.44 -14.65
C LEU A 86 -6.54 -7.80 -16.03
N HIS A 87 -7.63 -7.93 -16.76
CA HIS A 87 -7.89 -7.11 -17.95
C HIS A 87 -8.97 -6.09 -17.60
N LEU A 88 -8.59 -4.83 -17.50
CA LEU A 88 -9.45 -3.71 -17.12
C LEU A 88 -9.93 -3.00 -18.41
N PHE A 89 -11.23 -2.78 -18.50
CA PHE A 89 -11.88 -2.04 -19.58
C PHE A 89 -12.50 -0.78 -18.99
N TYR A 90 -12.09 0.37 -19.49
CA TYR A 90 -12.56 1.68 -19.08
C TYR A 90 -13.45 2.25 -20.18
N GLU A 91 -14.77 2.34 -19.94
CA GLU A 91 -15.72 2.81 -20.95
C GLU A 91 -15.34 4.23 -21.44
N GLY A 92 -15.02 4.34 -22.75
CA GLY A 92 -14.57 5.59 -23.36
C GLY A 92 -13.12 5.99 -23.11
N HIS A 93 -12.33 5.19 -22.33
CA HIS A 93 -10.96 5.52 -21.96
C HIS A 93 -9.92 4.42 -22.28
N GLY A 94 -10.37 3.33 -22.93
CA GLY A 94 -9.49 2.25 -23.36
C GLY A 94 -9.46 1.04 -22.43
N GLU A 95 -8.37 0.30 -22.48
CA GLU A 95 -8.19 -0.93 -21.69
C GLU A 95 -6.75 -1.09 -21.22
N LYS A 96 -6.55 -1.88 -20.17
CA LYS A 96 -5.24 -2.22 -19.62
C LYS A 96 -5.19 -3.67 -19.18
N LYS A 97 -4.17 -4.43 -19.60
CA LYS A 97 -3.83 -5.73 -19.04
C LYS A 97 -2.75 -5.56 -18.00
N LEU A 98 -2.92 -6.22 -16.87
CA LEU A 98 -2.00 -6.18 -15.73
C LEU A 98 -1.63 -7.61 -15.33
N GLU A 99 -0.37 -7.91 -15.41
CA GLU A 99 0.23 -9.10 -14.80
C GLU A 99 0.57 -8.83 -13.32
N PRO A 100 0.89 -9.84 -12.51
CA PRO A 100 1.23 -9.64 -11.10
C PRO A 100 2.26 -8.54 -10.89
N PHE A 101 1.93 -7.60 -9.99
CA PHE A 101 2.69 -6.40 -9.63
C PHE A 101 2.82 -5.31 -10.72
N GLU A 102 2.24 -5.47 -11.89
CA GLU A 102 2.01 -4.36 -12.81
C GLU A 102 0.86 -3.50 -12.32
N GLN A 103 1.03 -2.19 -12.36
CA GLN A 103 0.02 -1.26 -11.82
C GLN A 103 -0.58 -0.38 -12.91
N ASP A 104 -1.81 0.05 -12.67
CA ASP A 104 -2.47 1.11 -13.41
C ASP A 104 -3.09 2.15 -12.49
N ARG A 105 -3.18 3.38 -12.98
CA ARG A 105 -3.74 4.53 -12.29
C ARG A 105 -4.87 5.11 -13.13
N PHE A 106 -6.06 5.26 -12.55
CA PHE A 106 -7.24 5.72 -13.27
C PHE A 106 -8.24 6.46 -12.37
N ASP A 107 -9.14 7.22 -12.99
CA ASP A 107 -10.24 7.88 -12.29
C ASP A 107 -11.30 6.84 -11.87
N GLY A 108 -11.55 6.72 -10.59
CA GLY A 108 -12.54 5.79 -10.03
C GLY A 108 -13.98 6.10 -10.44
N GLY A 109 -14.26 7.27 -11.02
CA GLY A 109 -15.54 7.63 -11.61
C GLY A 109 -15.80 6.95 -12.96
N TRP A 110 -14.74 6.44 -13.63
CA TRP A 110 -14.93 5.73 -14.89
C TRP A 110 -15.68 4.43 -14.68
N LYS A 111 -16.61 4.13 -15.59
CA LYS A 111 -17.25 2.83 -15.61
C LYS A 111 -16.22 1.78 -16.03
N THR A 112 -15.84 0.96 -15.06
CA THR A 112 -14.74 0.00 -15.19
C THR A 112 -15.25 -1.42 -15.05
N VAL A 113 -14.84 -2.27 -15.97
CA VAL A 113 -15.07 -3.71 -15.94
C VAL A 113 -13.74 -4.42 -15.83
N SER A 114 -13.65 -5.38 -14.93
CA SER A 114 -12.50 -6.28 -14.76
C SER A 114 -12.85 -7.67 -15.28
N VAL A 115 -11.94 -8.26 -16.04
CA VAL A 115 -11.99 -9.65 -16.50
C VAL A 115 -10.73 -10.36 -16.00
N GLY A 116 -10.92 -11.53 -15.41
CA GLY A 116 -9.86 -12.35 -14.81
C GLY A 116 -10.06 -12.56 -13.32
N ARG A 117 -9.62 -13.72 -12.86
CA ARG A 117 -9.61 -14.07 -11.43
C ARG A 117 -8.27 -13.68 -10.85
N ALA A 118 -8.28 -12.85 -9.84
CA ALA A 118 -7.07 -12.30 -9.25
C ALA A 118 -7.27 -11.95 -7.77
N THR A 119 -6.17 -11.86 -7.06
CA THR A 119 -6.13 -11.07 -5.82
C THR A 119 -5.42 -9.76 -6.14
N ASP A 120 -6.09 -8.64 -5.96
CA ASP A 120 -5.55 -7.32 -6.21
C ASP A 120 -5.14 -6.58 -4.93
N PHE A 121 -4.36 -5.52 -5.11
CA PHE A 121 -4.07 -4.49 -4.14
C PHE A 121 -4.53 -3.16 -4.73
N ASN A 122 -5.25 -2.36 -3.96
CA ASN A 122 -5.93 -1.17 -4.45
C ASN A 122 -5.74 -0.01 -3.48
N VAL A 123 -5.24 1.11 -4.00
CA VAL A 123 -5.10 2.38 -3.28
C VAL A 123 -6.10 3.36 -3.86
N MET A 124 -6.91 3.96 -3.00
CA MET A 124 -7.91 4.97 -3.35
C MET A 124 -7.57 6.27 -2.66
N LEU A 125 -7.57 7.36 -3.43
CA LEU A 125 -7.14 8.70 -3.02
C LEU A 125 -8.24 9.72 -3.29
N ARG A 126 -8.40 10.69 -2.40
CA ARG A 126 -9.37 11.78 -2.52
C ARG A 126 -8.76 13.13 -2.11
N GLU A 127 -9.45 14.22 -2.50
CA GLU A 127 -9.23 15.59 -1.99
C GLU A 127 -7.79 16.09 -2.15
N GLY A 128 -7.15 15.78 -3.29
CA GLY A 128 -5.79 16.22 -3.59
C GLY A 128 -4.68 15.36 -2.97
N THR A 129 -5.05 14.34 -2.17
CA THR A 129 -4.09 13.35 -1.65
C THR A 129 -3.38 12.68 -2.82
N GLN A 130 -2.05 12.60 -2.75
CA GLN A 130 -1.22 11.96 -3.74
C GLN A 130 -0.55 10.70 -3.16
N ALA A 131 -0.32 9.69 -3.99
CA ALA A 131 0.46 8.54 -3.58
C ALA A 131 1.27 7.97 -4.73
N GLN A 132 2.36 7.27 -4.37
CA GLN A 132 3.11 6.40 -5.27
C GLN A 132 3.15 5.00 -4.64
N VAL A 133 3.02 3.98 -5.48
CA VAL A 133 3.17 2.58 -5.06
C VAL A 133 4.44 2.04 -5.71
N ARG A 134 5.38 1.60 -4.88
CA ARG A 134 6.64 0.98 -5.32
C ARG A 134 6.72 -0.46 -4.87
N LEU A 135 7.16 -1.33 -5.76
CA LEU A 135 7.52 -2.69 -5.43
C LEU A 135 8.96 -2.72 -4.92
N LEU A 136 9.19 -3.32 -3.76
CA LEU A 136 10.49 -3.52 -3.15
C LEU A 136 10.72 -5.01 -2.93
N ASP A 137 11.70 -5.56 -3.64
CA ASP A 137 12.22 -6.91 -3.38
C ASP A 137 13.42 -6.77 -2.44
N VAL A 138 13.33 -7.34 -1.24
CA VAL A 138 14.38 -7.26 -0.21
C VAL A 138 14.89 -8.67 0.06
N ASN A 139 16.20 -8.87 -0.14
CA ASN A 139 16.84 -10.17 0.06
C ASN A 139 16.84 -10.58 1.55
N PRO A 140 17.10 -11.86 1.86
CA PRO A 140 17.22 -12.32 3.25
C PRO A 140 18.19 -11.45 4.06
N ASN A 141 17.69 -10.88 5.17
CA ASN A 141 18.44 -10.02 6.09
C ASN A 141 19.06 -8.74 5.46
N GLU A 142 18.74 -8.44 4.21
CA GLU A 142 19.11 -7.16 3.59
C GLU A 142 18.35 -6.02 4.24
N GLN A 143 19.00 -4.84 4.30
CA GLN A 143 18.42 -3.63 4.85
C GLN A 143 18.20 -2.59 3.75
N ALA A 144 17.04 -1.94 3.79
CA ALA A 144 16.69 -0.82 2.94
C ALA A 144 16.15 0.34 3.79
N SER A 145 16.53 1.58 3.44
CA SER A 145 15.98 2.78 4.07
C SER A 145 14.82 3.29 3.23
N VAL A 146 13.71 3.66 3.88
CA VAL A 146 12.52 4.24 3.24
C VAL A 146 12.22 5.58 3.88
N GLU A 147 11.95 6.57 3.04
CA GLU A 147 11.61 7.93 3.47
C GLU A 147 10.11 8.09 3.72
N VAL A 148 9.77 8.95 4.67
CA VAL A 148 8.41 9.45 4.92
C VAL A 148 8.43 10.96 4.71
N ALA A 149 7.63 11.43 3.75
CA ALA A 149 7.54 12.86 3.44
C ALA A 149 6.83 13.66 4.55
N ALA A 150 7.15 14.93 4.66
CA ALA A 150 6.42 15.87 5.51
C ALA A 150 4.92 15.90 5.12
N ASN A 151 4.04 15.97 6.11
CA ASN A 151 2.58 15.93 5.92
C ASN A 151 2.10 14.68 5.14
N GLY A 152 2.77 13.55 5.34
CA GLY A 152 2.46 12.30 4.66
C GLY A 152 2.46 11.10 5.58
N LEU A 153 2.37 9.94 4.98
CA LEU A 153 2.63 8.65 5.61
C LEU A 153 3.24 7.70 4.58
N THR A 154 3.93 6.68 5.09
CA THR A 154 4.34 5.54 4.26
C THR A 154 3.74 4.28 4.83
N ALA A 155 2.99 3.54 3.99
CA ALA A 155 2.45 2.24 4.34
C ALA A 155 3.23 1.14 3.58
N VAL A 156 3.67 0.10 4.30
CA VAL A 156 4.42 -1.03 3.75
C VAL A 156 3.61 -2.31 3.92
N PHE A 157 3.17 -2.88 2.82
CA PHE A 157 2.42 -4.15 2.81
C PHE A 157 3.35 -5.31 2.43
N ALA A 158 3.41 -6.32 3.27
CA ALA A 158 4.18 -7.53 3.00
C ALA A 158 3.38 -8.46 2.06
N ALA A 159 3.53 -8.26 0.75
CA ALA A 159 2.80 -9.04 -0.26
C ALA A 159 3.24 -10.52 -0.26
N GLN A 160 4.53 -10.78 -0.04
CA GLN A 160 5.13 -12.11 0.07
C GLN A 160 6.27 -12.08 1.10
N GLY A 161 6.34 -13.11 1.95
CA GLY A 161 7.35 -13.23 3.00
C GLY A 161 7.14 -12.26 4.17
N THR A 162 8.13 -12.16 5.02
CA THR A 162 8.08 -11.34 6.24
C THR A 162 9.18 -10.28 6.23
N ALA A 163 8.99 -9.20 6.98
CA ALA A 163 10.00 -8.16 7.15
C ALA A 163 10.07 -7.68 8.60
N VAL A 164 11.05 -6.83 8.88
CA VAL A 164 11.13 -6.05 10.12
C VAL A 164 11.16 -4.58 9.74
N VAL A 165 10.31 -3.76 10.36
CA VAL A 165 10.18 -2.32 10.13
C VAL A 165 10.56 -1.60 11.42
N ASP A 166 11.68 -0.90 11.45
CA ASP A 166 12.25 -0.26 12.65
C ASP A 166 12.18 -1.17 13.90
N GLY A 167 12.65 -2.41 13.76
CA GLY A 167 12.67 -3.40 14.85
C GLY A 167 11.34 -4.11 15.14
N LYS A 168 10.22 -3.73 14.48
CA LYS A 168 8.93 -4.40 14.65
C LYS A 168 8.69 -5.44 13.55
N ALA A 169 8.28 -6.64 13.93
CA ALA A 169 7.99 -7.72 12.98
C ALA A 169 6.74 -7.40 12.15
N LEU A 170 6.89 -7.47 10.83
CA LEU A 170 5.83 -7.37 9.85
C LEU A 170 5.56 -8.76 9.27
N PRO A 171 4.44 -9.40 9.60
CA PRO A 171 4.10 -10.71 9.05
C PRO A 171 3.72 -10.60 7.58
N GLU A 172 3.78 -11.72 6.87
CA GLU A 172 3.24 -11.80 5.52
C GLU A 172 1.76 -11.39 5.52
N ARG A 173 1.34 -10.61 4.52
CA ARG A 173 0.03 -9.97 4.38
C ARG A 173 -0.27 -8.90 5.46
N GLY A 174 0.66 -8.61 6.36
CA GLY A 174 0.56 -7.50 7.30
C GLY A 174 0.87 -6.15 6.65
N LEU A 175 0.46 -5.07 7.33
CA LEU A 175 0.72 -3.69 6.92
C LEU A 175 1.44 -2.94 8.06
N ALA A 176 2.54 -2.27 7.72
CA ALA A 176 3.17 -1.30 8.60
C ALA A 176 2.81 0.10 8.12
N VAL A 177 2.49 1.02 9.05
CA VAL A 177 2.21 2.42 8.75
C VAL A 177 3.13 3.31 9.58
N VAL A 178 3.84 4.22 8.92
CA VAL A 178 4.75 5.21 9.50
C VAL A 178 4.27 6.60 9.10
N LYS A 179 4.03 7.47 10.07
CA LYS A 179 3.46 8.83 9.88
C LYS A 179 4.45 9.95 10.21
N GLU A 180 5.53 9.63 10.91
CA GLU A 180 6.53 10.62 11.30
C GLU A 180 7.47 10.89 10.13
N GLU A 181 7.67 12.17 9.80
CA GLU A 181 8.63 12.59 8.80
C GLU A 181 10.04 12.08 9.13
N GLY A 182 10.74 11.60 8.12
CA GLY A 182 12.10 11.10 8.26
C GLY A 182 12.31 9.81 7.48
N SER A 183 13.12 8.91 8.01
CA SER A 183 13.39 7.61 7.40
C SER A 183 13.28 6.48 8.41
N PHE A 184 12.82 5.33 7.96
CA PHE A 184 12.79 4.10 8.72
C PHE A 184 13.52 2.97 8.01
N LEU A 185 13.91 1.95 8.77
CA LEU A 185 14.67 0.82 8.28
C LEU A 185 13.75 -0.38 8.01
N LEU A 186 13.85 -0.93 6.80
CA LEU A 186 13.29 -2.23 6.43
C LEU A 186 14.38 -3.29 6.49
N THR A 187 14.09 -4.46 7.05
CA THR A 187 14.97 -5.62 6.98
C THR A 187 14.17 -6.80 6.44
N GLY A 188 14.65 -7.45 5.38
CA GLY A 188 14.03 -8.65 4.83
C GLY A 188 14.08 -9.81 5.83
N GLY A 189 13.02 -10.61 5.89
CA GLY A 189 12.98 -11.84 6.69
C GLY A 189 13.97 -12.90 6.20
N SER A 190 14.03 -14.04 6.86
CA SER A 190 15.01 -15.11 6.57
C SER A 190 14.93 -15.70 5.17
N ALA A 191 13.77 -15.59 4.50
CA ALA A 191 13.57 -16.02 3.11
C ALA A 191 13.54 -14.85 2.11
N GLY A 192 13.79 -13.62 2.57
CA GLY A 192 13.52 -12.41 1.82
C GLY A 192 12.03 -12.07 1.80
N CYS A 193 11.68 -10.97 1.15
CA CYS A 193 10.29 -10.55 1.04
C CYS A 193 10.06 -9.66 -0.19
N ARG A 194 8.81 -9.63 -0.62
CA ARG A 194 8.30 -8.69 -1.62
C ARG A 194 7.29 -7.76 -0.97
N LEU A 195 7.59 -6.48 -0.99
CA LEU A 195 6.83 -5.45 -0.27
C LEU A 195 6.23 -4.46 -1.26
N LEU A 196 5.03 -3.97 -0.97
CA LEU A 196 4.47 -2.79 -1.63
C LEU A 196 4.60 -1.60 -0.68
N CYS A 197 5.38 -0.61 -1.10
CA CYS A 197 5.57 0.64 -0.39
C CYS A 197 4.64 1.69 -0.99
N VAL A 198 3.69 2.19 -0.19
CA VAL A 198 2.74 3.23 -0.56
C VAL A 198 3.16 4.52 0.14
N GLU A 199 3.76 5.42 -0.62
CA GLU A 199 4.18 6.74 -0.15
C GLU A 199 3.05 7.73 -0.41
N VAL A 200 2.53 8.35 0.64
CA VAL A 200 1.33 9.21 0.59
C VAL A 200 1.67 10.61 1.07
N GLN A 201 1.14 11.61 0.38
CA GLN A 201 1.19 13.03 0.75
C GLN A 201 -0.24 13.61 0.75
N PHE A 202 -0.58 14.30 1.86
CA PHE A 202 -1.87 14.93 2.08
C PHE A 202 -1.87 16.43 1.77
#